data_f5ba1df20b423aca90c8ecc242449961
#
_entry.id   f5ba1df20b423aca90c8ecc242449961
#
_cell.length_a   1.000
_cell.length_b   1.000
_cell.length_c   1.000
_cell.angle_alpha   90.00
_cell.angle_beta   90.00
_cell.angle_gamma   90.00
#
_symmetry.space_group_name_H-M   'P 1'
#
loop_
_entity.id
_entity.type
_entity.pdbx_description
1 polymer ?
#
loop_
_entity_poly.entity_id
_entity_poly.type
_entity_poly.pdbx_seq_one_letter_code
_entity_poly.pdbx_strand_id
1 'polypeptide(L)'
;SVAQSYKSEIGCANGDSIVQFEQTVAWIGRSKTVGTAVYLMDGVSPVKISNPYIERILGNSTLADVKAFAFKFNGHMFYVLTLHDLNMTVVYDMNEKQWYQWSLWCLGSTDLGQDPTVYSENYFRPSYYTGYNGVYYMLDDDNGKLYTLSDTQYSDSGAPIFCRSVTDILDS
;
A
#
# COMPACT_ATOMS: atom_id res chain seq x y z
N SER A 1 -4.12 -24.34 33.94
CA SER A 1 -4.22 -23.17 33.07
C SER A 1 -4.97 -23.53 31.80
N VAL A 2 -6.16 -22.98 31.64
CA VAL A 2 -6.93 -23.18 30.42
C VAL A 2 -6.31 -22.28 29.36
N ALA A 3 -5.63 -22.85 28.36
CA ALA A 3 -5.23 -22.12 27.17
C ALA A 3 -6.49 -21.72 26.43
N GLN A 4 -6.88 -20.47 26.51
CA GLN A 4 -7.91 -19.93 25.64
C GLN A 4 -7.34 -19.84 24.23
N SER A 5 -7.69 -20.79 23.37
CA SER A 5 -7.42 -20.66 21.95
C SER A 5 -8.38 -19.61 21.39
N TYR A 6 -7.87 -18.43 21.10
CA TYR A 6 -8.58 -17.43 20.31
C TYR A 6 -8.68 -17.95 18.89
N LYS A 7 -9.84 -18.43 18.50
CA LYS A 7 -10.14 -18.80 17.12
C LYS A 7 -10.64 -17.54 16.43
N SER A 8 -9.75 -16.88 15.67
CA SER A 8 -10.19 -15.83 14.77
C SER A 8 -10.94 -16.48 13.60
N GLU A 9 -12.18 -16.08 13.37
CA GLU A 9 -12.96 -16.50 12.20
C GLU A 9 -12.54 -15.79 10.91
N ILE A 10 -11.54 -14.92 10.99
CA ILE A 10 -11.04 -14.12 9.88
C ILE A 10 -9.75 -14.74 9.39
N GLY A 11 -9.82 -15.38 8.22
CA GLY A 11 -8.65 -15.91 7.52
C GLY A 11 -7.92 -14.83 6.73
N CYS A 12 -6.67 -15.10 6.37
CA CYS A 12 -5.92 -14.28 5.43
C CYS A 12 -6.33 -14.62 3.99
N ALA A 13 -6.67 -13.60 3.18
CA ALA A 13 -7.03 -13.80 1.78
C ALA A 13 -5.80 -13.88 0.87
N ASN A 14 -4.71 -13.19 1.21
CA ASN A 14 -3.44 -13.23 0.50
C ASN A 14 -2.30 -12.90 1.47
N GLY A 15 -1.28 -13.76 1.52
CA GLY A 15 -0.12 -13.61 2.43
C GLY A 15 0.71 -12.36 2.14
N ASP A 16 0.80 -11.92 0.89
CA ASP A 16 1.57 -10.74 0.49
C ASP A 16 0.90 -9.42 0.93
N SER A 17 -0.34 -9.49 1.41
CA SER A 17 -1.03 -8.35 2.02
C SER A 17 -0.66 -8.12 3.49
N ILE A 18 -0.01 -9.10 4.13
CA ILE A 18 0.33 -9.03 5.55
C ILE A 18 1.51 -8.09 5.75
N VAL A 19 1.31 -7.06 6.54
CA VAL A 19 2.37 -6.12 6.93
C VAL A 19 2.37 -5.96 8.43
N GLN A 20 3.52 -6.22 9.02
CA GLN A 20 3.78 -5.92 10.43
C GLN A 20 4.54 -4.61 10.54
N PHE A 21 4.07 -3.72 11.37
CA PHE A 21 4.75 -2.46 11.67
C PHE A 21 4.52 -2.11 13.13
N GLU A 22 5.62 -1.77 13.81
CA GLU A 22 5.62 -1.58 15.27
C GLU A 22 5.00 -2.80 15.98
N GLN A 23 3.91 -2.60 16.69
CA GLN A 23 3.19 -3.67 17.41
C GLN A 23 1.86 -4.06 16.74
N THR A 24 1.69 -3.66 15.50
CA THR A 24 0.44 -3.82 14.75
C THR A 24 0.66 -4.65 13.49
N VAL A 25 -0.36 -5.38 13.08
CA VAL A 25 -0.38 -6.15 11.85
C VAL A 25 -1.62 -5.77 11.04
N ALA A 26 -1.43 -5.46 9.76
CA ALA A 26 -2.53 -5.24 8.82
C ALA A 26 -2.54 -6.33 7.75
N TRP A 27 -3.71 -6.72 7.28
CA TRP A 27 -3.87 -7.72 6.23
C TRP A 27 -5.22 -7.64 5.52
N ILE A 28 -5.30 -8.24 4.34
CA ILE A 28 -6.58 -8.53 3.71
C ILE A 28 -7.11 -9.84 4.28
N GLY A 29 -8.24 -9.78 4.95
CA GLY A 29 -8.89 -10.93 5.53
C GLY A 29 -10.18 -11.29 4.78
N ARG A 30 -10.60 -12.53 4.94
CA ARG A 30 -11.87 -13.03 4.45
C ARG A 30 -12.65 -13.68 5.58
N SER A 31 -13.88 -13.23 5.75
CA SER A 31 -14.81 -13.84 6.69
C SER A 31 -16.09 -14.27 5.97
N LYS A 32 -16.81 -15.22 6.57
CA LYS A 32 -18.08 -15.71 6.01
C LYS A 32 -19.19 -14.65 6.04
N THR A 33 -19.11 -13.74 6.98
CA THR A 33 -20.17 -12.74 7.22
C THR A 33 -19.94 -11.43 6.46
N VAL A 34 -18.69 -10.98 6.37
CA VAL A 34 -18.33 -9.69 5.76
C VAL A 34 -17.77 -9.85 4.35
N GLY A 35 -17.24 -11.04 4.02
CA GLY A 35 -16.50 -11.25 2.79
C GLY A 35 -15.05 -10.79 2.92
N THR A 36 -14.52 -10.15 1.88
CA THR A 36 -13.15 -9.66 1.84
C THR A 36 -13.06 -8.22 2.33
N ALA A 37 -12.20 -7.97 3.30
CA ALA A 37 -12.02 -6.65 3.93
C ALA A 37 -10.57 -6.49 4.42
N VAL A 38 -10.19 -5.29 4.79
CA VAL A 38 -8.88 -5.02 5.42
C VAL A 38 -9.05 -4.95 6.93
N TYR A 39 -8.18 -5.64 7.61
CA TYR A 39 -8.16 -5.73 9.06
C TYR A 39 -6.84 -5.23 9.63
N LEU A 40 -6.92 -4.74 10.84
CA LEU A 40 -5.78 -4.34 11.65
C LEU A 40 -5.88 -5.08 12.98
N MET A 41 -4.76 -5.61 13.48
CA MET A 41 -4.72 -6.20 14.81
C MET A 41 -4.61 -5.07 15.85
N ASP A 42 -5.65 -4.91 16.65
CA ASP A 42 -5.65 -4.01 17.80
C ASP A 42 -5.54 -4.84 19.07
N GLY A 43 -4.31 -4.94 19.59
CA GLY A 43 -4.02 -5.84 20.70
C GLY A 43 -4.26 -7.30 20.34
N VAL A 44 -5.31 -7.89 20.86
CA VAL A 44 -5.66 -9.32 20.66
C VAL A 44 -6.81 -9.54 19.68
N SER A 45 -7.43 -8.47 19.21
CA SER A 45 -8.64 -8.55 18.37
C SER A 45 -8.43 -7.90 17.01
N PRO A 46 -8.85 -8.55 15.92
CA PRO A 46 -8.88 -7.91 14.62
C PRO A 46 -9.99 -6.87 14.53
N VAL A 47 -9.65 -5.71 14.00
CA VAL A 47 -10.58 -4.60 13.75
C VAL A 47 -10.66 -4.37 12.26
N LYS A 48 -11.87 -4.33 11.71
CA LYS A 48 -12.08 -3.99 10.30
C LYS A 48 -11.85 -2.49 10.09
N ILE A 49 -10.94 -2.14 9.19
CA ILE A 49 -10.60 -0.76 8.84
C ILE A 49 -11.07 -0.36 7.45
N SER A 50 -11.43 -1.30 6.59
CA SER A 50 -11.96 -1.01 5.27
C SER A 50 -13.38 -0.46 5.36
N ASN A 51 -13.68 0.47 4.44
CA ASN A 51 -15.01 1.00 4.22
C ASN A 51 -15.70 0.28 3.03
N PRO A 52 -16.98 0.52 2.76
CA PRO A 52 -17.69 -0.13 1.65
C PRO A 52 -17.05 0.09 0.28
N TYR A 53 -16.42 1.24 0.05
CA TYR A 53 -15.70 1.53 -1.19
C TYR A 53 -14.48 0.62 -1.38
N ILE A 54 -13.66 0.48 -0.34
CA ILE A 54 -12.49 -0.41 -0.34
C ILE A 54 -12.91 -1.87 -0.46
N GLU A 55 -13.95 -2.28 0.24
CA GLU A 55 -14.47 -3.66 0.17
C GLU A 55 -14.97 -4.00 -1.23
N ARG A 56 -15.59 -3.05 -1.93
CA ARG A 56 -15.99 -3.22 -3.33
C ARG A 56 -14.79 -3.37 -4.26
N ILE A 57 -13.74 -2.57 -4.06
CA ILE A 57 -12.48 -2.70 -4.81
C ILE A 57 -11.88 -4.09 -4.59
N LEU A 58 -11.78 -4.54 -3.35
CA LEU A 58 -11.26 -5.87 -3.03
C LEU A 58 -12.11 -6.99 -3.63
N GLY A 59 -13.43 -6.82 -3.67
CA GLY A 59 -14.34 -7.76 -4.30
C GLY A 59 -14.17 -7.88 -5.82
N ASN A 60 -13.67 -6.84 -6.48
CA ASN A 60 -13.38 -6.83 -7.91
C ASN A 60 -11.97 -7.36 -8.24
N SER A 61 -11.10 -7.49 -7.25
CA SER A 61 -9.75 -8.04 -7.42
C SER A 61 -9.75 -9.56 -7.26
N THR A 62 -8.90 -10.22 -8.03
CA THR A 62 -8.62 -11.65 -7.82
C THR A 62 -7.75 -11.89 -6.58
N LEU A 63 -7.08 -10.84 -6.08
CA LEU A 63 -6.09 -10.88 -4.99
C LEU A 63 -4.91 -11.81 -5.28
N ALA A 64 -4.65 -12.14 -6.53
CA ALA A 64 -3.56 -13.03 -6.92
C ALA A 64 -2.21 -12.30 -6.94
N ASP A 65 -2.22 -11.03 -7.32
CA ASP A 65 -1.03 -10.18 -7.42
C ASP A 65 -1.22 -8.91 -6.58
N VAL A 66 -0.88 -9.03 -5.32
CA VAL A 66 -1.01 -7.98 -4.31
C VAL A 66 0.36 -7.69 -3.72
N LYS A 67 0.68 -6.44 -3.52
CA LYS A 67 1.84 -5.99 -2.76
C LYS A 67 1.39 -5.05 -1.66
N ALA A 68 2.00 -5.16 -0.50
CA ALA A 68 1.71 -4.29 0.63
C ALA A 68 2.98 -3.94 1.38
N PHE A 69 3.04 -2.73 1.87
CA PHE A 69 4.07 -2.27 2.79
C PHE A 69 3.52 -1.17 3.70
N ALA A 70 4.23 -0.88 4.76
CA ALA A 70 3.93 0.25 5.64
C ALA A 70 5.13 1.16 5.75
N PHE A 71 4.89 2.45 5.91
CA PHE A 71 5.93 3.42 6.17
C PHE A 71 5.41 4.57 7.02
N LYS A 72 6.35 5.26 7.66
CA LYS A 72 6.07 6.43 8.47
C LYS A 72 6.63 7.67 7.81
N PHE A 73 5.81 8.69 7.65
CA PHE A 73 6.19 9.95 7.06
C PHE A 73 5.42 11.11 7.71
N ASN A 74 6.13 12.17 8.09
CA ASN A 74 5.55 13.35 8.76
C ASN A 74 4.62 13.02 9.94
N GLY A 75 5.00 12.04 10.75
CA GLY A 75 4.22 11.62 11.91
C GLY A 75 3.02 10.74 11.60
N HIS A 76 2.75 10.46 10.33
CA HIS A 76 1.68 9.55 9.90
C HIS A 76 2.23 8.19 9.54
N MET A 77 1.54 7.13 9.99
CA MET A 77 1.80 5.76 9.58
C MET A 77 0.82 5.39 8.47
N PHE A 78 1.37 4.91 7.35
CA PHE A 78 0.60 4.51 6.18
C PHE A 78 0.72 3.01 5.92
N TYR A 79 -0.41 2.37 5.64
CA TYR A 79 -0.47 1.04 5.05
C TYR A 79 -0.80 1.18 3.57
N VAL A 80 0.12 0.75 2.71
CA VAL A 80 0.02 0.88 1.26
C VAL A 80 -0.29 -0.49 0.66
N LEU A 81 -1.37 -0.56 -0.08
CA LEU A 81 -1.86 -1.79 -0.69
C LEU A 81 -2.01 -1.60 -2.20
N THR A 82 -1.22 -2.32 -2.99
CA THR A 82 -1.30 -2.29 -4.45
C THR A 82 -1.97 -3.56 -4.97
N LEU A 83 -3.02 -3.36 -5.74
CA LEU A 83 -3.76 -4.39 -6.45
C LEU A 83 -3.40 -4.29 -7.94
N HIS A 84 -2.45 -5.11 -8.38
CA HIS A 84 -1.90 -5.00 -9.74
C HIS A 84 -2.92 -5.35 -10.82
N ASP A 85 -3.80 -6.30 -10.55
CA ASP A 85 -4.86 -6.68 -11.50
C ASP A 85 -5.89 -5.57 -11.76
N LEU A 86 -6.06 -4.65 -10.82
CA LEU A 86 -6.91 -3.47 -10.96
C LEU A 86 -6.13 -2.20 -11.32
N ASN A 87 -4.81 -2.29 -11.45
CA ASN A 87 -3.93 -1.14 -11.67
C ASN A 87 -4.21 -0.01 -10.65
N MET A 88 -4.32 -0.36 -9.38
CA MET A 88 -4.75 0.54 -8.32
C MET A 88 -3.94 0.37 -7.05
N THR A 89 -3.63 1.48 -6.39
CA THR A 89 -3.04 1.52 -5.05
C THR A 89 -3.95 2.28 -4.11
N VAL A 90 -4.30 1.65 -3.00
CA VAL A 90 -5.05 2.28 -1.91
C VAL A 90 -4.18 2.36 -0.66
N VAL A 91 -4.34 3.43 0.09
CA VAL A 91 -3.50 3.75 1.24
C VAL A 91 -4.37 4.10 2.43
N TYR A 92 -4.08 3.49 3.55
CA TYR A 92 -4.72 3.80 4.83
C TYR A 92 -3.78 4.62 5.69
N ASP A 93 -4.22 5.82 6.04
CA ASP A 93 -3.56 6.65 7.06
C ASP A 93 -4.08 6.22 8.43
N MET A 94 -3.21 5.64 9.24
CA MET A 94 -3.60 5.12 10.55
C MET A 94 -3.85 6.20 11.59
N ASN A 95 -3.25 7.36 11.42
CA ASN A 95 -3.44 8.48 12.34
C ASN A 95 -4.78 9.17 12.10
N GLU A 96 -5.14 9.38 10.84
CA GLU A 96 -6.41 10.00 10.46
C GLU A 96 -7.54 9.00 10.28
N LYS A 97 -7.24 7.70 10.19
CA LYS A 97 -8.19 6.62 9.93
C LYS A 97 -8.98 6.83 8.63
N GLN A 98 -8.27 7.26 7.59
CA GLN A 98 -8.82 7.56 6.28
C GLN A 98 -8.13 6.75 5.20
N TRP A 99 -8.89 6.41 4.15
CA TRP A 99 -8.40 5.77 2.95
C TRP A 99 -8.19 6.79 1.85
N TYR A 100 -7.07 6.62 1.13
CA TYR A 100 -6.71 7.41 -0.04
C TYR A 100 -6.39 6.47 -1.20
N GLN A 101 -6.56 6.96 -2.42
CA GLN A 101 -6.04 6.31 -3.61
C GLN A 101 -4.79 7.06 -4.04
N TRP A 102 -3.69 6.34 -4.18
CA TRP A 102 -2.45 6.89 -4.74
C TRP A 102 -2.26 6.37 -6.14
N SER A 103 -1.87 7.25 -7.02
CA SER A 103 -1.56 6.94 -8.40
C SER A 103 -0.30 7.66 -8.84
N LEU A 104 0.35 7.10 -9.83
CA LEU A 104 1.46 7.73 -10.53
C LEU A 104 0.97 8.18 -11.89
N TRP A 105 0.90 9.47 -12.09
CA TRP A 105 0.67 10.05 -13.41
C TRP A 105 2.02 10.14 -14.12
N CYS A 106 2.19 9.37 -15.16
CA CYS A 106 3.38 9.41 -15.98
C CYS A 106 3.02 9.49 -17.45
N LEU A 107 3.89 10.16 -18.23
CA LEU A 107 3.86 10.00 -19.66
C LEU A 107 4.04 8.51 -19.96
N GLY A 108 3.29 7.99 -20.88
CA GLY A 108 3.42 6.63 -21.33
C GLY A 108 4.88 6.33 -21.66
N SER A 109 5.32 5.12 -21.37
CA SER A 109 6.66 4.65 -21.67
C SER A 109 6.58 3.47 -22.63
N THR A 110 7.39 3.49 -23.64
CA THR A 110 7.53 2.34 -24.54
C THR A 110 7.98 1.09 -23.83
N ASP A 111 8.74 1.24 -22.72
CA ASP A 111 9.17 0.13 -21.86
C ASP A 111 8.00 -0.55 -21.14
N LEU A 112 6.87 0.16 -21.00
CA LEU A 112 5.62 -0.36 -20.43
C LEU A 112 4.58 -0.72 -21.50
N GLY A 113 4.94 -0.64 -22.77
CA GLY A 113 3.99 -0.84 -23.87
C GLY A 113 2.92 0.24 -23.97
N GLN A 114 3.15 1.42 -23.40
CA GLN A 114 2.24 2.55 -23.39
C GLN A 114 2.65 3.60 -24.45
N ASP A 115 1.67 4.36 -24.92
CA ASP A 115 1.93 5.47 -25.82
C ASP A 115 2.72 6.58 -25.09
N PRO A 116 3.94 6.93 -25.53
CA PRO A 116 4.78 7.93 -24.85
C PRO A 116 4.25 9.36 -24.97
N THR A 117 3.19 9.59 -25.72
CA THR A 117 2.56 10.91 -25.87
C THR A 117 1.34 11.10 -24.99
N VAL A 118 0.87 10.05 -24.33
CA VAL A 118 -0.34 10.07 -23.52
C VAL A 118 0.01 9.92 -22.04
N TYR A 119 -0.53 10.81 -21.22
CA TYR A 119 -0.50 10.65 -19.75
C TYR A 119 -1.52 9.59 -19.35
N SER A 120 -1.08 8.61 -18.58
CA SER A 120 -1.96 7.59 -18.00
C SER A 120 -1.78 7.54 -16.50
N GLU A 121 -2.86 7.24 -15.82
CA GLU A 121 -2.86 6.94 -14.40
C GLU A 121 -2.53 5.47 -14.19
N ASN A 122 -1.50 5.22 -13.40
CA ASN A 122 -1.07 3.88 -13.06
C ASN A 122 -1.09 3.71 -11.53
N TYR A 123 -1.03 2.46 -11.10
CA TYR A 123 -0.83 2.19 -9.69
C TYR A 123 0.45 2.85 -9.18
N PHE A 124 0.50 3.10 -7.87
CA PHE A 124 1.69 3.60 -7.21
C PHE A 124 2.77 2.52 -7.22
N ARG A 125 3.82 2.74 -7.99
CA ARG A 125 4.80 1.69 -8.33
C ARG A 125 5.67 1.21 -7.18
N PRO A 126 6.11 2.03 -6.21
CA PRO A 126 6.95 1.55 -5.13
C PRO A 126 6.31 0.43 -4.33
N SER A 127 7.08 -0.61 -4.04
CA SER A 127 6.68 -1.81 -3.29
C SER A 127 7.39 -1.92 -1.94
N TYR A 128 8.52 -1.24 -1.78
CA TYR A 128 9.34 -1.28 -0.57
C TYR A 128 9.73 0.11 -0.13
N TYR A 129 9.96 0.23 1.18
CA TYR A 129 10.36 1.46 1.82
C TYR A 129 11.57 1.23 2.72
N THR A 130 12.48 2.18 2.72
CA THR A 130 13.59 2.24 3.67
C THR A 130 14.00 3.68 3.95
N GLY A 131 14.51 3.94 5.15
CA GLY A 131 15.09 5.23 5.53
C GLY A 131 16.60 5.13 5.65
N TYR A 132 17.33 6.09 5.11
CA TYR A 132 18.78 6.19 5.23
C TYR A 132 19.20 7.65 5.26
N ASN A 133 20.01 8.02 6.27
CA ASN A 133 20.52 9.39 6.48
C ASN A 133 19.44 10.49 6.44
N GLY A 134 18.27 10.24 7.03
CA GLY A 134 17.17 11.20 7.03
C GLY A 134 16.42 11.32 5.70
N VAL A 135 16.79 10.54 4.71
CA VAL A 135 16.11 10.47 3.42
C VAL A 135 15.32 9.17 3.35
N TYR A 136 14.08 9.27 2.88
CA TYR A 136 13.19 8.14 2.69
C TYR A 136 13.23 7.69 1.23
N TYR A 137 13.52 6.42 1.04
CA TYR A 137 13.59 5.79 -0.27
C TYR A 137 12.50 4.76 -0.45
N MET A 138 11.94 4.71 -1.63
CA MET A 138 11.01 3.67 -2.04
C MET A 138 11.55 2.98 -3.28
N LEU A 139 11.43 1.67 -3.30
CA LEU A 139 11.92 0.83 -4.39
C LEU A 139 10.75 0.27 -5.20
N ASP A 140 10.84 0.40 -6.50
CA ASP A 140 10.04 -0.33 -7.45
C ASP A 140 10.79 -1.63 -7.82
N ASP A 141 10.25 -2.76 -7.40
CA ASP A 141 10.89 -4.06 -7.62
C ASP A 141 10.78 -4.57 -9.07
N ASP A 142 9.85 -4.02 -9.86
CA ASP A 142 9.68 -4.42 -11.25
C ASP A 142 10.78 -3.83 -12.16
N ASN A 143 11.22 -2.61 -11.88
CA ASN A 143 12.19 -1.93 -12.72
C ASN A 143 13.47 -1.49 -12.00
N GLY A 144 13.58 -1.77 -10.69
CA GLY A 144 14.73 -1.41 -9.87
C GLY A 144 14.92 0.10 -9.64
N LYS A 145 13.92 0.92 -9.94
CA LYS A 145 13.99 2.37 -9.71
C LYS A 145 13.82 2.69 -8.23
N LEU A 146 14.62 3.65 -7.78
CA LEU A 146 14.48 4.24 -6.46
C LEU A 146 13.76 5.58 -6.56
N TYR A 147 12.81 5.78 -5.67
CA TYR A 147 12.09 7.03 -5.51
C TYR A 147 12.41 7.65 -4.16
N THR A 148 12.54 8.96 -4.12
CA THR A 148 12.67 9.71 -2.86
C THR A 148 11.35 10.39 -2.51
N LEU A 149 11.03 10.41 -1.21
CA LEU A 149 9.93 11.20 -0.70
C LEU A 149 10.34 12.67 -0.60
N SER A 150 9.51 13.54 -1.16
CA SER A 150 9.64 14.98 -0.98
C SER A 150 8.55 15.48 -0.02
N ASP A 151 8.96 16.20 1.00
CA ASP A 151 8.07 16.85 1.96
C ASP A 151 7.50 18.18 1.45
N THR A 152 7.93 18.64 0.28
CA THR A 152 7.53 19.94 -0.28
C THR A 152 6.32 19.88 -1.21
N GLN A 153 5.82 18.70 -1.54
CA GLN A 153 4.67 18.55 -2.42
C GLN A 153 3.60 17.66 -1.76
N TYR A 154 2.57 18.33 -1.26
CA TYR A 154 1.36 17.66 -0.77
C TYR A 154 0.24 17.82 -1.79
N SER A 155 -0.57 16.76 -1.97
CA SER A 155 -1.85 16.90 -2.64
C SER A 155 -2.82 17.69 -1.77
N ASP A 156 -3.88 18.24 -2.36
CA ASP A 156 -4.94 18.97 -1.65
C ASP A 156 -5.62 18.14 -0.54
N SER A 157 -5.42 16.84 -0.53
CA SER A 157 -5.92 15.90 0.48
C SER A 157 -4.90 15.53 1.56
N GLY A 158 -3.73 16.17 1.60
CA GLY A 158 -2.70 15.93 2.61
C GLY A 158 -1.85 14.66 2.40
N ALA A 159 -2.08 13.91 1.33
CA ALA A 159 -1.24 12.78 0.98
C ALA A 159 0.06 13.24 0.30
N PRO A 160 1.21 12.64 0.63
CA PRO A 160 2.46 13.02 -0.02
C PRO A 160 2.43 12.68 -1.51
N ILE A 161 2.86 13.63 -2.34
CA ILE A 161 3.09 13.40 -3.77
C ILE A 161 4.53 12.95 -3.95
N PHE A 162 4.71 11.80 -4.54
CA PHE A 162 6.02 11.22 -4.83
C PHE A 162 6.54 11.77 -6.15
N CYS A 163 7.63 12.53 -6.11
CA CYS A 163 7.98 13.40 -7.21
C CYS A 163 9.16 12.96 -8.05
N ARG A 164 9.93 11.95 -7.69
CA ARG A 164 11.14 11.69 -8.45
C ARG A 164 11.65 10.26 -8.39
N SER A 165 11.87 9.68 -9.56
CA SER A 165 12.71 8.51 -9.69
C SER A 165 14.18 8.93 -9.64
N VAL A 166 14.98 8.31 -8.76
CA VAL A 166 16.43 8.45 -8.74
C VAL A 166 17.01 7.16 -9.31
N THR A 167 17.47 7.21 -10.55
CA THR A 167 17.97 6.03 -11.26
C THR A 167 19.45 5.74 -11.01
N ASP A 168 20.21 6.64 -10.42
CA ASP A 168 21.68 6.63 -10.45
C ASP A 168 22.37 6.27 -9.14
N ILE A 169 21.64 5.80 -8.11
CA ILE A 169 22.25 5.48 -6.81
C ILE A 169 23.01 4.15 -6.83
N LEU A 170 22.79 3.31 -7.82
CA LEU A 170 23.40 1.98 -7.92
C LEU A 170 24.57 1.87 -8.89
N ASP A 171 24.90 2.94 -9.61
CA ASP A 171 26.04 3.04 -10.51
C ASP A 171 27.23 3.73 -9.81
N SER A 172 27.77 3.04 -8.84
CA SER A 172 29.08 3.44 -8.29
C SER A 172 30.14 2.41 -8.62
#